data_430c23e80e7058acefd710c49795d362
#
_entry.id   430c23e80e7058acefd710c49795d362
#
_cell.length_a   1.000
_cell.length_b   1.000
_cell.length_c   1.000
_cell.angle_alpha   90.00
_cell.angle_beta   90.00
_cell.angle_gamma   90.00
#
_symmetry.space_group_name_H-M   'P 1'
#
loop_
_entity.id
_entity.type
_entity.pdbx_description
1 polymer ?
#
loop_
_entity_poly.entity_id
_entity_poly.type
_entity_poly.pdbx_seq_one_letter_code
_entity_poly.pdbx_strand_id
1 'polypeptide(L)'
;MCFNVLEVCILLFFIGMIARGYMKGLLKISITMLALISSVIALNFVNPYLRNELQQNTKLNQLVLTTIYEKIGLNEMHEDSSNADGRREAIDKLNVPTKVKDVLKKNDDRVFYEKLGVYTFSDYIASYVTQMTVNSISFIGSFVLVWLVLGILFKGNKILSKIPVLGGVNQLLGAFAGFIFALIIFWVGCIFIIALSATKTGANLSEMLECSPILVFLSRMNPIAVFLGL
;
A
#
# COMPACT_ATOMS: atom_id res chain seq x y z
N MET A 1 -2.53 20.74 -17.04
CA MET A 1 -1.90 19.41 -17.00
C MET A 1 -0.69 19.53 -16.10
N CYS A 2 -0.77 19.02 -14.86
CA CYS A 2 0.42 18.93 -14.00
C CYS A 2 1.32 17.84 -14.59
N PHE A 3 2.56 18.20 -14.95
CA PHE A 3 3.56 17.22 -15.38
C PHE A 3 3.87 16.31 -14.17
N ASN A 4 3.34 15.09 -14.19
CA ASN A 4 3.48 14.17 -13.07
C ASN A 4 4.69 13.25 -13.31
N VAL A 5 5.81 13.57 -12.67
CA VAL A 5 7.05 12.77 -12.78
C VAL A 5 6.80 11.31 -12.40
N LEU A 6 5.93 11.06 -11.39
CA LEU A 6 5.57 9.70 -10.97
C LEU A 6 4.88 8.93 -12.10
N GLU A 7 3.97 9.57 -12.84
CA GLU A 7 3.28 8.96 -13.98
C GLU A 7 4.27 8.52 -15.05
N VAL A 8 5.20 9.39 -15.42
CA VAL A 8 6.24 9.08 -16.43
C VAL A 8 7.12 7.92 -15.95
N CYS A 9 7.57 7.94 -14.69
CA CYS A 9 8.37 6.84 -14.12
C CYS A 9 7.61 5.51 -14.15
N ILE A 10 6.32 5.53 -13.80
CA ILE A 10 5.50 4.31 -13.80
C ILE A 10 5.27 3.82 -15.23
N LEU A 11 4.99 4.70 -16.20
CA LEU A 11 4.84 4.30 -17.60
C LEU A 11 6.13 3.70 -18.16
N LEU A 12 7.29 4.31 -17.89
CA LEU A 12 8.59 3.75 -18.28
C LEU A 12 8.85 2.40 -17.61
N PHE A 13 8.46 2.24 -16.34
CA PHE A 13 8.54 0.96 -15.64
C PHE A 13 7.67 -0.11 -16.32
N PHE A 14 6.44 0.20 -16.72
CA PHE A 14 5.56 -0.73 -17.45
C PHE A 14 6.18 -1.13 -18.80
N ILE A 15 6.68 -0.16 -19.57
CA ILE A 15 7.36 -0.44 -20.85
C ILE A 15 8.57 -1.36 -20.63
N GLY A 16 9.39 -1.05 -19.64
CA GLY A 16 10.57 -1.87 -19.29
C GLY A 16 10.20 -3.31 -18.91
N MET A 17 9.10 -3.48 -18.15
CA MET A 17 8.63 -4.80 -17.73
C MET A 17 8.02 -5.60 -18.89
N ILE A 18 7.31 -4.95 -19.83
CA ILE A 18 6.82 -5.56 -21.05
C ILE A 18 7.99 -6.02 -21.92
N ALA A 19 8.97 -5.15 -22.14
CA ALA A 19 10.18 -5.48 -22.91
C ALA A 19 10.95 -6.65 -22.26
N ARG A 20 11.14 -6.62 -20.93
CA ARG A 20 11.76 -7.71 -20.17
C ARG A 20 10.99 -9.02 -20.30
N GLY A 21 9.65 -8.94 -20.30
CA GLY A 21 8.76 -10.09 -20.49
C GLY A 21 8.93 -10.69 -21.88
N TYR A 22 8.95 -9.85 -22.90
CA TYR A 22 9.20 -10.26 -24.28
C TYR A 22 10.55 -10.98 -24.43
N MET A 23 11.61 -10.41 -23.85
CA MET A 23 12.98 -10.99 -23.91
C MET A 23 13.10 -12.30 -23.15
N LYS A 24 12.42 -12.45 -22.00
CA LYS A 24 12.51 -13.67 -21.16
C LYS A 24 11.54 -14.77 -21.61
N GLY A 25 10.48 -14.41 -22.29
CA GLY A 25 9.38 -15.29 -22.65
C GLY A 25 8.48 -15.65 -21.45
N LEU A 26 7.30 -16.20 -21.77
CA LEU A 26 6.24 -16.54 -20.80
C LEU A 26 6.75 -17.43 -19.66
N LEU A 27 7.44 -18.51 -19.99
CA LEU A 27 7.83 -19.51 -19.00
C LEU A 27 8.74 -18.95 -17.88
N LYS A 28 9.74 -18.12 -18.23
CA LYS A 28 10.63 -17.52 -17.24
C LYS A 28 9.96 -16.44 -16.41
N ILE A 29 9.09 -15.64 -17.02
CA ILE A 29 8.41 -14.56 -16.29
C ILE A 29 7.31 -15.13 -15.38
N SER A 30 6.60 -16.20 -15.82
CA SER A 30 5.57 -16.88 -15.02
C SER A 30 6.11 -17.44 -13.71
N ILE A 31 7.32 -17.99 -13.68
CA ILE A 31 7.93 -18.48 -12.45
C ILE A 31 8.19 -17.33 -11.48
N THR A 32 8.68 -16.19 -12.00
CA THR A 32 8.91 -15.00 -11.16
C THR A 32 7.59 -14.41 -10.64
N MET A 33 6.56 -14.44 -11.48
CA MET A 33 5.21 -14.00 -11.14
C MET A 33 4.56 -14.92 -10.09
N LEU A 34 4.70 -16.24 -10.22
CA LEU A 34 4.24 -17.19 -9.21
C LEU A 34 4.91 -16.96 -7.86
N ALA A 35 6.20 -16.67 -7.83
CA ALA A 35 6.91 -16.34 -6.58
C ALA A 35 6.31 -15.07 -5.92
N LEU A 36 6.01 -14.03 -6.70
CA LEU A 36 5.38 -12.82 -6.19
C LEU A 36 3.95 -13.10 -5.67
N ILE A 37 3.14 -13.83 -6.43
CA ILE A 37 1.78 -14.19 -6.03
C ILE A 37 1.82 -15.04 -4.75
N SER A 38 2.72 -16.02 -4.67
CA SER A 38 2.92 -16.82 -3.46
C SER A 38 3.31 -15.96 -2.27
N SER A 39 4.12 -14.90 -2.48
CA SER A 39 4.47 -13.93 -1.44
C SER A 39 3.23 -13.19 -0.94
N VAL A 40 2.37 -12.73 -1.84
CA VAL A 40 1.13 -12.03 -1.48
C VAL A 40 0.17 -12.95 -0.71
N ILE A 41 0.05 -14.23 -1.13
CA ILE A 41 -0.77 -15.21 -0.41
C ILE A 41 -0.18 -15.48 0.98
N ALA A 42 1.13 -15.67 1.09
CA ALA A 42 1.79 -15.91 2.37
C ALA A 42 1.63 -14.74 3.36
N LEU A 43 1.47 -13.51 2.85
CA LEU A 43 1.19 -12.34 3.69
C LEU A 43 -0.09 -12.49 4.52
N ASN A 44 -1.12 -13.14 4.00
CA ASN A 44 -2.35 -13.37 4.78
C ASN A 44 -2.13 -14.22 6.02
N PHE A 45 -1.13 -15.08 6.00
CA PHE A 45 -0.78 -15.91 7.15
C PHE A 45 0.21 -15.20 8.09
N VAL A 46 1.17 -14.46 7.55
CA VAL A 46 2.23 -13.82 8.34
C VAL A 46 1.78 -12.49 8.94
N ASN A 47 1.04 -11.70 8.18
CA ASN A 47 0.63 -10.36 8.59
C ASN A 47 -0.21 -10.32 9.90
N PRO A 48 -1.19 -11.23 10.15
CA PRO A 48 -1.95 -11.23 11.40
C PRO A 48 -1.07 -11.40 12.65
N TYR A 49 -0.04 -12.26 12.57
CA TYR A 49 0.89 -12.46 13.68
C TYR A 49 1.72 -11.21 13.95
N LEU A 50 2.33 -10.64 12.92
CA LEU A 50 3.11 -9.40 13.08
C LEU A 50 2.25 -8.23 13.55
N ARG A 51 1.04 -8.11 13.03
CA ARG A 51 0.10 -7.08 13.42
C ARG A 51 -0.27 -7.19 14.90
N ASN A 52 -0.58 -8.39 15.39
CA ASN A 52 -0.92 -8.62 16.79
C ASN A 52 0.26 -8.27 17.70
N GLU A 53 1.46 -8.71 17.38
CA GLU A 53 2.67 -8.38 18.13
C GLU A 53 2.93 -6.86 18.18
N LEU A 54 2.81 -6.18 17.05
CA LEU A 54 3.02 -4.74 16.99
C LEU A 54 1.90 -3.96 17.71
N GLN A 55 0.65 -4.40 17.61
CA GLN A 55 -0.47 -3.77 18.32
C GLN A 55 -0.41 -3.97 19.84
N GLN A 56 0.11 -5.10 20.32
CA GLN A 56 0.30 -5.35 21.74
C GLN A 56 1.52 -4.62 22.31
N ASN A 57 2.43 -4.17 21.46
CA ASN A 57 3.61 -3.44 21.90
C ASN A 57 3.26 -1.99 22.25
N THR A 58 2.97 -1.76 23.54
CA THR A 58 2.57 -0.45 24.07
C THR A 58 3.57 0.66 23.74
N LYS A 59 4.88 0.37 23.72
CA LYS A 59 5.92 1.36 23.40
C LYS A 59 5.85 1.81 21.94
N LEU A 60 5.67 0.87 21.02
CA LEU A 60 5.53 1.19 19.60
C LEU A 60 4.24 1.96 19.33
N ASN A 61 3.13 1.54 19.90
CA ASN A 61 1.86 2.24 19.76
C ASN A 61 1.93 3.68 20.30
N GLN A 62 2.54 3.89 21.45
CA GLN A 62 2.74 5.23 22.00
C GLN A 62 3.66 6.09 21.12
N LEU A 63 4.76 5.54 20.61
CA LEU A 63 5.65 6.27 19.68
C LEU A 63 4.94 6.66 18.40
N VAL A 64 4.15 5.78 17.82
CA VAL A 64 3.36 6.07 16.61
C VAL A 64 2.31 7.12 16.93
N LEU A 65 1.59 6.98 18.02
CA LEU A 65 0.53 7.90 18.45
C LEU A 65 1.07 9.32 18.70
N THR A 66 2.17 9.47 19.45
CA THR A 66 2.80 10.77 19.70
C THR A 66 3.30 11.41 18.40
N THR A 67 3.93 10.62 17.52
CA THR A 67 4.38 11.08 16.20
C THR A 67 3.21 11.56 15.33
N ILE A 68 2.07 10.88 15.41
CA ILE A 68 0.86 11.24 14.67
C ILE A 68 0.30 12.56 15.20
N TYR A 69 0.13 12.70 16.51
CA TYR A 69 -0.34 13.95 17.12
C TYR A 69 0.48 15.17 16.66
N GLU A 70 1.81 15.04 16.62
CA GLU A 70 2.69 16.13 16.19
C GLU A 70 2.64 16.40 14.68
N LYS A 71 2.57 15.35 13.84
CA LYS A 71 2.75 15.50 12.39
C LYS A 71 1.47 15.83 11.62
N ILE A 72 0.31 15.41 12.10
CA ILE A 72 -0.95 15.65 11.40
C ILE A 72 -1.71 16.88 11.91
N GLY A 73 -1.13 17.60 12.86
CA GLY A 73 -1.67 18.88 13.35
C GLY A 73 -2.84 18.72 14.32
N LEU A 74 -2.96 17.56 15.01
CA LEU A 74 -4.03 17.34 15.99
C LEU A 74 -3.90 18.24 17.22
N ASN A 75 -2.69 18.70 17.55
CA ASN A 75 -2.45 19.63 18.67
C ASN A 75 -3.08 21.01 18.44
N GLU A 76 -3.39 21.37 17.19
CA GLU A 76 -4.02 22.65 16.82
C GLU A 76 -5.55 22.53 16.69
N MET A 77 -6.09 21.32 16.80
CA MET A 77 -7.53 21.12 16.77
C MET A 77 -8.17 21.46 18.11
N HIS A 78 -8.89 22.57 18.15
CA HIS A 78 -9.78 22.87 19.25
C HIS A 78 -10.92 21.87 19.30
N GLU A 79 -11.36 21.47 20.51
CA GLU A 79 -12.51 20.56 20.77
C GLU A 79 -13.86 21.08 20.23
N ASP A 80 -13.89 22.27 19.62
CA ASP A 80 -15.09 22.97 19.13
C ASP A 80 -15.79 22.32 17.92
N SER A 81 -15.37 21.13 17.49
CA SER A 81 -16.02 20.41 16.39
C SER A 81 -17.30 19.67 16.87
N SER A 82 -18.16 20.34 17.60
CA SER A 82 -19.42 19.74 18.10
C SER A 82 -20.42 19.41 16.97
N ASN A 83 -20.28 20.03 15.80
CA ASN A 83 -21.12 19.83 14.62
C ASN A 83 -20.44 18.94 13.57
N ALA A 84 -21.24 18.11 12.85
CA ALA A 84 -20.75 17.21 11.81
C ALA A 84 -19.99 17.94 10.69
N ASP A 85 -20.41 19.15 10.32
CA ASP A 85 -19.74 19.94 9.28
C ASP A 85 -18.38 20.49 9.75
N GLY A 86 -18.28 20.89 11.01
CA GLY A 86 -17.01 21.33 11.61
C GLY A 86 -15.98 20.18 11.69
N ARG A 87 -16.44 18.94 12.01
CA ARG A 87 -15.56 17.76 12.00
C ARG A 87 -15.07 17.42 10.60
N ARG A 88 -15.92 17.55 9.58
CA ARG A 88 -15.52 17.35 8.17
C ARG A 88 -14.47 18.37 7.73
N GLU A 89 -14.66 19.64 8.07
CA GLU A 89 -13.70 20.70 7.78
C GLU A 89 -12.37 20.46 8.51
N ALA A 90 -12.42 20.01 9.76
CA ALA A 90 -11.24 19.64 10.52
C ALA A 90 -10.48 18.48 9.86
N ILE A 91 -11.18 17.43 9.37
CA ILE A 91 -10.54 16.33 8.61
C ILE A 91 -9.90 16.87 7.33
N ASP A 92 -10.51 17.84 6.64
CA ASP A 92 -9.94 18.41 5.41
C ASP A 92 -8.65 19.17 5.64
N LYS A 93 -8.45 19.74 6.82
CA LYS A 93 -7.22 20.45 7.22
C LYS A 93 -6.08 19.50 7.62
N LEU A 94 -6.36 18.22 7.88
CA LEU A 94 -5.32 17.26 8.24
C LEU A 94 -4.30 17.06 7.13
N ASN A 95 -3.05 16.92 7.50
CA ASN A 95 -1.95 16.62 6.56
C ASN A 95 -1.86 15.10 6.29
N VAL A 96 -2.94 14.53 5.75
CA VAL A 96 -3.06 13.13 5.36
C VAL A 96 -3.64 13.02 3.94
N PRO A 97 -3.40 11.91 3.22
CA PRO A 97 -3.93 11.71 1.87
C PRO A 97 -5.45 11.80 1.81
N THR A 98 -5.98 12.25 0.67
CA THR A 98 -7.43 12.43 0.43
C THR A 98 -8.22 11.16 0.71
N LYS A 99 -7.70 9.99 0.33
CA LYS A 99 -8.35 8.71 0.64
C LYS A 99 -8.52 8.45 2.13
N VAL A 100 -7.54 8.84 2.94
CA VAL A 100 -7.61 8.72 4.41
C VAL A 100 -8.67 9.67 4.95
N LYS A 101 -8.73 10.91 4.43
CA LYS A 101 -9.77 11.89 4.78
C LYS A 101 -11.17 11.36 4.47
N ASP A 102 -11.36 10.76 3.29
CA ASP A 102 -12.65 10.20 2.88
C ASP A 102 -13.10 9.07 3.80
N VAL A 103 -12.18 8.20 4.20
CA VAL A 103 -12.48 7.10 5.13
C VAL A 103 -12.75 7.64 6.54
N LEU A 104 -11.99 8.63 7.01
CA LEU A 104 -12.25 9.30 8.28
C LEU A 104 -13.65 9.94 8.29
N LYS A 105 -14.02 10.67 7.23
CA LYS A 105 -15.36 11.27 7.10
C LYS A 105 -16.49 10.24 7.05
N LYS A 106 -16.24 9.10 6.39
CA LYS A 106 -17.23 8.02 6.26
C LYS A 106 -17.48 7.30 7.58
N ASN A 107 -16.46 7.17 8.41
CA ASN A 107 -16.50 6.44 9.67
C ASN A 107 -16.62 7.37 10.90
N ASP A 108 -16.93 8.65 10.70
CA ASP A 108 -17.18 9.62 11.78
C ASP A 108 -18.56 9.40 12.39
N ASP A 109 -18.72 8.27 13.07
CA ASP A 109 -19.96 7.90 13.75
C ASP A 109 -19.68 7.29 15.14
N ARG A 110 -20.72 7.30 15.98
CA ARG A 110 -20.63 6.85 17.38
C ARG A 110 -20.31 5.36 17.48
N VAL A 111 -20.82 4.54 16.56
CA VAL A 111 -20.60 3.09 16.55
C VAL A 111 -19.13 2.78 16.30
N PHE A 112 -18.51 3.55 15.42
CA PHE A 112 -17.10 3.39 15.09
C PHE A 112 -16.19 3.88 16.23
N TYR A 113 -16.58 4.95 16.94
CA TYR A 113 -15.87 5.42 18.14
C TYR A 113 -15.87 4.36 19.24
N GLU A 114 -17.03 3.77 19.53
CA GLU A 114 -17.16 2.69 20.51
C GLU A 114 -16.30 1.47 20.12
N LYS A 115 -16.25 1.13 18.82
CA LYS A 115 -15.42 0.03 18.32
C LYS A 115 -13.91 0.28 18.52
N LEU A 116 -13.49 1.53 18.44
CA LEU A 116 -12.10 1.94 18.71
C LEU A 116 -11.80 2.16 20.19
N GLY A 117 -12.82 2.17 21.06
CA GLY A 117 -12.69 2.47 22.48
C GLY A 117 -12.35 3.92 22.78
N VAL A 118 -12.78 4.86 21.92
CA VAL A 118 -12.51 6.30 22.03
C VAL A 118 -13.79 7.09 22.21
N TYR A 119 -13.69 8.26 22.84
CA TYR A 119 -14.84 9.10 23.18
C TYR A 119 -14.79 10.49 22.55
N THR A 120 -13.63 10.93 22.11
CA THR A 120 -13.42 12.26 21.51
C THR A 120 -13.12 12.15 20.02
N PHE A 121 -13.39 13.23 19.29
CA PHE A 121 -13.08 13.31 17.86
C PHE A 121 -11.58 13.25 17.59
N SER A 122 -10.77 13.92 18.42
CA SER A 122 -9.30 13.89 18.31
C SER A 122 -8.75 12.49 18.53
N ASP A 123 -9.26 11.77 19.56
CA ASP A 123 -8.86 10.40 19.85
C ASP A 123 -9.27 9.44 18.73
N TYR A 124 -10.45 9.68 18.12
CA TYR A 124 -10.89 8.91 16.97
C TYR A 124 -9.89 9.02 15.81
N ILE A 125 -9.54 10.25 15.41
CA ILE A 125 -8.58 10.48 14.33
C ILE A 125 -7.21 9.86 14.68
N ALA A 126 -6.70 10.15 15.87
CA ALA A 126 -5.41 9.64 16.34
C ALA A 126 -5.36 8.11 16.37
N SER A 127 -6.37 7.47 16.94
CA SER A 127 -6.45 6.00 17.04
C SER A 127 -6.59 5.36 15.69
N TYR A 128 -7.44 5.92 14.82
CA TYR A 128 -7.64 5.38 13.47
C TYR A 128 -6.35 5.44 12.64
N VAL A 129 -5.71 6.61 12.58
CA VAL A 129 -4.47 6.80 11.81
C VAL A 129 -3.33 5.98 12.42
N THR A 130 -3.27 5.83 13.75
CA THR A 130 -2.31 4.96 14.43
C THR A 130 -2.51 3.51 14.02
N GLN A 131 -3.73 2.99 14.10
CA GLN A 131 -4.02 1.61 13.68
C GLN A 131 -3.70 1.37 12.21
N MET A 132 -4.06 2.31 11.35
CA MET A 132 -3.73 2.26 9.92
C MET A 132 -2.22 2.21 9.71
N THR A 133 -1.46 3.05 10.41
CA THR A 133 0.00 3.11 10.32
C THR A 133 0.64 1.81 10.82
N VAL A 134 0.22 1.29 11.97
CA VAL A 134 0.72 0.02 12.52
C VAL A 134 0.40 -1.14 11.58
N ASN A 135 -0.82 -1.20 11.04
CA ASN A 135 -1.21 -2.23 10.07
C ASN A 135 -0.33 -2.18 8.81
N SER A 136 -0.01 -0.99 8.36
CA SER A 136 0.82 -0.75 7.19
C SER A 136 2.28 -1.14 7.43
N ILE A 137 2.82 -0.81 8.60
CA ILE A 137 4.17 -1.25 9.02
C ILE A 137 4.21 -2.79 9.11
N SER A 138 3.17 -3.40 9.69
CA SER A 138 3.04 -4.87 9.76
C SER A 138 3.03 -5.50 8.38
N PHE A 139 2.28 -4.91 7.45
CA PHE A 139 2.22 -5.38 6.06
C PHE A 139 3.58 -5.31 5.38
N ILE A 140 4.26 -4.16 5.48
CA ILE A 140 5.60 -3.96 4.90
C ILE A 140 6.59 -4.96 5.50
N GLY A 141 6.61 -5.09 6.84
CA GLY A 141 7.48 -6.04 7.55
C GLY A 141 7.23 -7.48 7.12
N SER A 142 5.97 -7.88 7.06
CA SER A 142 5.55 -9.21 6.59
C SER A 142 5.97 -9.45 5.13
N PHE A 143 5.78 -8.45 4.26
CA PHE A 143 6.17 -8.55 2.86
C PHE A 143 7.68 -8.75 2.71
N VAL A 144 8.47 -7.93 3.38
CA VAL A 144 9.94 -8.04 3.37
C VAL A 144 10.39 -9.41 3.89
N LEU A 145 9.81 -9.88 5.00
CA LEU A 145 10.14 -11.17 5.59
C LEU A 145 9.82 -12.33 4.62
N VAL A 146 8.61 -12.36 4.08
CA VAL A 146 8.19 -13.38 3.11
C VAL A 146 9.05 -13.33 1.85
N TRP A 147 9.34 -12.12 1.34
CA TRP A 147 10.19 -11.95 0.17
C TRP A 147 11.61 -12.45 0.38
N LEU A 148 12.20 -12.21 1.57
CA LEU A 148 13.52 -12.72 1.93
C LEU A 148 13.52 -14.26 2.01
N VAL A 149 12.54 -14.85 2.70
CA VAL A 149 12.44 -16.31 2.83
C VAL A 149 12.30 -16.99 1.47
N LEU A 150 11.36 -16.51 0.65
CA LEU A 150 11.16 -17.04 -0.69
C LEU A 150 12.37 -16.78 -1.59
N GLY A 151 13.00 -15.62 -1.49
CA GLY A 151 14.23 -15.29 -2.20
C GLY A 151 15.37 -16.26 -1.91
N ILE A 152 15.51 -16.71 -0.65
CA ILE A 152 16.51 -17.73 -0.26
C ILE A 152 16.12 -19.10 -0.84
N LEU A 153 14.85 -19.50 -0.72
CA LEU A 153 14.34 -20.78 -1.21
C LEU A 153 14.50 -20.91 -2.74
N PHE A 154 14.25 -19.83 -3.49
CA PHE A 154 14.33 -19.85 -4.96
C PHE A 154 15.74 -19.62 -5.51
N LYS A 155 16.69 -19.04 -4.75
CA LYS A 155 18.08 -18.85 -5.21
C LYS A 155 18.83 -20.16 -5.51
N GLY A 156 18.43 -21.28 -4.91
CA GLY A 156 19.04 -22.60 -5.12
C GLY A 156 18.66 -23.29 -6.44
N ASN A 157 17.62 -22.81 -7.11
CA ASN A 157 17.05 -23.52 -8.26
C ASN A 157 17.60 -22.97 -9.59
N LYS A 158 18.62 -23.63 -10.14
CA LYS A 158 19.17 -23.42 -11.51
C LYS A 158 18.14 -23.80 -12.62
N ILE A 159 16.89 -24.10 -12.27
CA ILE A 159 15.83 -24.53 -13.20
C ILE A 159 15.53 -23.39 -14.21
N LEU A 160 15.54 -22.12 -13.77
CA LEU A 160 15.26 -20.98 -14.64
C LEU A 160 16.28 -20.79 -15.79
N SER A 161 17.52 -21.19 -15.60
CA SER A 161 18.57 -21.02 -16.62
C SER A 161 18.46 -22.03 -17.76
N LYS A 162 17.82 -23.18 -17.52
CA LYS A 162 17.73 -24.30 -18.47
C LYS A 162 16.48 -24.22 -19.38
N ILE A 163 15.57 -23.30 -19.15
CA ILE A 163 14.35 -23.17 -19.94
C ILE A 163 14.68 -22.45 -21.26
N PRO A 164 14.56 -23.10 -22.43
CA PRO A 164 14.81 -22.44 -23.71
C PRO A 164 13.73 -21.39 -23.99
N VAL A 165 14.12 -20.27 -24.56
CA VAL A 165 13.17 -19.25 -25.06
C VAL A 165 12.68 -19.74 -26.42
N LEU A 166 11.50 -20.35 -26.43
CA LEU A 166 10.90 -20.95 -27.63
C LEU A 166 9.97 -19.96 -28.34
N GLY A 167 10.35 -19.61 -29.60
CA GLY A 167 9.45 -19.03 -30.59
C GLY A 167 8.80 -17.66 -30.30
N GLY A 168 8.31 -17.00 -31.35
CA GLY A 168 7.69 -15.66 -31.25
C GLY A 168 6.42 -15.61 -30.38
N VAL A 169 5.62 -16.69 -30.40
CA VAL A 169 4.41 -16.77 -29.54
C VAL A 169 4.77 -16.71 -28.06
N ASN A 170 5.81 -17.44 -27.63
CA ASN A 170 6.27 -17.40 -26.24
C ASN A 170 6.78 -16.01 -25.82
N GLN A 171 7.38 -15.26 -26.74
CA GLN A 171 7.84 -13.89 -26.51
C GLN A 171 6.65 -12.93 -26.38
N LEU A 172 5.64 -13.05 -27.24
CA LEU A 172 4.44 -12.21 -27.20
C LEU A 172 3.64 -12.46 -25.91
N LEU A 173 3.43 -13.72 -25.54
CA LEU A 173 2.80 -14.08 -24.27
C LEU A 173 3.66 -13.62 -23.07
N GLY A 174 4.98 -13.64 -23.22
CA GLY A 174 5.92 -13.10 -22.24
C GLY A 174 5.75 -11.59 -22.04
N ALA A 175 5.55 -10.83 -23.11
CA ALA A 175 5.26 -9.40 -23.02
C ALA A 175 3.96 -9.12 -22.25
N PHE A 176 2.91 -9.87 -22.55
CA PHE A 176 1.63 -9.78 -21.83
C PHE A 176 1.77 -10.13 -20.33
N ALA A 177 2.48 -11.23 -20.03
CA ALA A 177 2.78 -11.59 -18.65
C ALA A 177 3.65 -10.54 -17.95
N GLY A 178 4.57 -9.88 -18.67
CA GLY A 178 5.35 -8.75 -18.20
C GLY A 178 4.49 -7.55 -17.80
N PHE A 179 3.46 -7.26 -18.59
CA PHE A 179 2.48 -6.22 -18.25
C PHE A 179 1.70 -6.56 -16.97
N ILE A 180 1.17 -7.79 -16.85
CA ILE A 180 0.45 -8.21 -15.64
C ILE A 180 1.38 -8.17 -14.42
N PHE A 181 2.64 -8.57 -14.57
CA PHE A 181 3.61 -8.54 -13.50
C PHE A 181 3.92 -7.10 -13.05
N ALA A 182 4.04 -6.15 -14.00
CA ALA A 182 4.18 -4.73 -13.70
C ALA A 182 2.97 -4.19 -12.94
N LEU A 183 1.76 -4.61 -13.32
CA LEU A 183 0.53 -4.21 -12.66
C LEU A 183 0.47 -4.70 -11.21
N ILE A 184 0.86 -5.94 -10.93
CA ILE A 184 0.93 -6.48 -9.57
C ILE A 184 1.95 -5.69 -8.73
N ILE A 185 3.14 -5.40 -9.27
CA ILE A 185 4.15 -4.59 -8.56
C ILE A 185 3.62 -3.17 -8.29
N PHE A 186 2.94 -2.56 -9.25
CA PHE A 186 2.31 -1.25 -9.08
C PHE A 186 1.28 -1.28 -7.95
N TRP A 187 0.42 -2.30 -7.89
CA TRP A 187 -0.57 -2.46 -6.83
C TRP A 187 0.06 -2.64 -5.44
N VAL A 188 1.13 -3.43 -5.35
CA VAL A 188 1.93 -3.52 -4.11
C VAL A 188 2.53 -2.16 -3.76
N GLY A 189 3.07 -1.43 -4.74
CA GLY A 189 3.58 -0.07 -4.56
C GLY A 189 2.53 0.90 -4.03
N CYS A 190 1.29 0.82 -4.51
CA CYS A 190 0.17 1.63 -3.98
C CYS A 190 -0.08 1.36 -2.49
N ILE A 191 0.03 0.09 -2.04
CA ILE A 191 -0.12 -0.25 -0.62
C ILE A 191 1.03 0.35 0.20
N PHE A 192 2.27 0.33 -0.33
CA PHE A 192 3.40 1.00 0.31
C PHE A 192 3.19 2.51 0.43
N ILE A 193 2.62 3.16 -0.60
CA ILE A 193 2.29 4.60 -0.54
C ILE A 193 1.26 4.85 0.57
N ILE A 194 0.22 4.04 0.67
CA ILE A 194 -0.77 4.13 1.75
C ILE A 194 -0.09 3.92 3.12
N ALA A 195 0.78 2.93 3.23
CA ALA A 195 1.53 2.64 4.44
C ALA A 195 2.41 3.81 4.91
N LEU A 196 3.00 4.52 3.95
CA LEU A 196 3.85 5.68 4.23
C LEU A 196 3.06 6.99 4.32
N SER A 197 1.74 6.96 4.24
CA SER A 197 0.89 8.15 4.17
C SER A 197 1.02 9.09 5.38
N ALA A 198 1.36 8.56 6.55
CA ALA A 198 1.68 9.35 7.73
C ALA A 198 3.02 10.11 7.62
N THR A 199 3.84 9.83 6.60
CA THR A 199 5.10 10.52 6.33
C THR A 199 4.93 11.57 5.25
N LYS A 200 5.75 12.64 5.29
CA LYS A 200 5.77 13.69 4.27
C LYS A 200 5.99 13.11 2.86
N THR A 201 6.86 12.10 2.74
CA THR A 201 7.15 11.43 1.47
C THR A 201 5.94 10.65 0.96
N GLY A 202 5.26 9.91 1.82
CA GLY A 202 4.07 9.15 1.44
C GLY A 202 2.89 10.05 1.07
N ALA A 203 2.69 11.17 1.78
CA ALA A 203 1.70 12.18 1.43
C ALA A 203 1.95 12.77 0.03
N ASN A 204 3.18 13.18 -0.26
CA ASN A 204 3.55 13.71 -1.58
C ASN A 204 3.36 12.67 -2.70
N LEU A 205 3.75 11.41 -2.47
CA LEU A 205 3.57 10.34 -3.46
C LEU A 205 2.08 10.04 -3.70
N SER A 206 1.26 10.10 -2.65
CA SER A 206 -0.20 9.93 -2.76
C SER A 206 -0.83 11.06 -3.58
N GLU A 207 -0.44 12.31 -3.33
CA GLU A 207 -0.88 13.46 -4.09
C GLU A 207 -0.49 13.34 -5.58
N MET A 208 0.77 12.96 -5.86
CA MET A 208 1.22 12.72 -7.22
C MET A 208 0.44 11.59 -7.91
N LEU A 209 0.07 10.54 -7.19
CA LEU A 209 -0.75 9.44 -7.70
C LEU A 209 -2.16 9.92 -8.04
N GLU A 210 -2.75 10.75 -7.17
CA GLU A 210 -4.10 11.32 -7.35
C GLU A 210 -4.18 12.36 -8.47
N CYS A 211 -3.07 13.04 -8.78
CA CYS A 211 -2.99 13.98 -9.91
C CYS A 211 -3.08 13.30 -11.29
N SER A 212 -2.87 11.99 -11.40
CA SER A 212 -2.93 11.27 -12.68
C SER A 212 -4.21 10.42 -12.78
N PRO A 213 -5.12 10.72 -13.74
CA PRO A 213 -6.33 9.91 -13.95
C PRO A 213 -6.02 8.45 -14.25
N ILE A 214 -4.92 8.17 -14.96
CA ILE A 214 -4.49 6.81 -15.31
C ILE A 214 -4.06 6.05 -14.06
N LEU A 215 -3.23 6.67 -13.22
CA LEU A 215 -2.76 6.02 -11.99
C LEU A 215 -3.90 5.82 -10.99
N VAL A 216 -4.82 6.79 -10.88
CA VAL A 216 -6.04 6.65 -10.06
C VAL A 216 -6.89 5.49 -10.55
N PHE A 217 -7.14 5.39 -11.85
CA PHE A 217 -7.90 4.27 -12.43
C PHE A 217 -7.25 2.92 -12.10
N LEU A 218 -5.95 2.78 -12.36
CA LEU A 218 -5.21 1.55 -12.06
C LEU A 218 -5.19 1.24 -10.56
N SER A 219 -5.05 2.24 -9.69
CA SER A 219 -5.02 2.03 -8.25
C SER A 219 -6.36 1.60 -7.67
N ARG A 220 -7.48 2.06 -8.26
CA ARG A 220 -8.84 1.63 -7.85
C ARG A 220 -9.13 0.17 -8.17
N MET A 221 -8.48 -0.36 -9.20
CA MET A 221 -8.61 -1.78 -9.58
C MET A 221 -7.71 -2.72 -8.76
N ASN A 222 -7.10 -2.24 -7.66
CA ASN A 222 -6.16 -3.01 -6.85
C ASN A 222 -6.85 -4.17 -6.09
N PRO A 223 -6.76 -5.43 -6.56
CA PRO A 223 -7.38 -6.56 -5.90
C PRO A 223 -6.63 -6.95 -4.62
N ILE A 224 -5.34 -6.58 -4.50
CA ILE A 224 -4.52 -6.90 -3.33
C ILE A 224 -4.99 -6.07 -2.12
N ALA A 225 -5.35 -4.80 -2.33
CA ALA A 225 -5.89 -3.95 -1.28
C ALA A 225 -7.22 -4.52 -0.74
N VAL A 226 -8.12 -4.95 -1.64
CA VAL A 226 -9.39 -5.59 -1.27
C VAL A 226 -9.14 -6.89 -0.49
N PHE A 227 -8.20 -7.72 -0.96
CA PHE A 227 -7.84 -8.99 -0.33
C PHE A 227 -7.23 -8.82 1.08
N LEU A 228 -6.53 -7.73 1.32
CA LEU A 228 -5.92 -7.40 2.61
C LEU A 228 -6.84 -6.60 3.54
N GLY A 229 -8.04 -6.22 3.07
CA GLY A 229 -9.00 -5.44 3.84
C GLY A 229 -8.54 -3.99 4.08
N LEU A 230 -7.82 -3.41 3.10
CA LEU A 230 -7.28 -2.04 3.12
C LEU A 230 -8.16 -1.09 2.29
#